data_6edf1417325a09baf0da6d76483bfcdc
#
_entry.id   6edf1417325a09baf0da6d76483bfcdc
#
_cell.length_a   1.000
_cell.length_b   1.000
_cell.length_c   1.000
_cell.angle_alpha   90.00
_cell.angle_beta   90.00
_cell.angle_gamma   90.00
#
_symmetry.space_group_name_H-M   'P 1'
#
loop_
_entity.id
_entity.type
_entity.pdbx_description
1 polymer ?
#
loop_
_entity_poly.entity_id
_entity_poly.type
_entity_poly.pdbx_seq_one_letter_code
_entity_poly.pdbx_strand_id
1 'polypeptide(L)'
;VNLKLLNYLAFQIGWLACVMSAANGRPLLGLLMAVLIVGLHLSLAQNRWVEFKLLLSCAALGTVFDSLLLATGWVSYPNGEWLPFLAPYWIVAMWLLFAATLNLSMSWLKGRVWLAALMGAVGGPLSYIAGQKLGAIQLVNNEAALISLAVAWALMMPILSLLAQRMNGFEARQKPAIVHAGWSSDRVHGRG
;
A
#
# COMPACT_ATOMS: atom_id res chain seq x y z
N VAL A 1 0.45 13.36 -18.89
CA VAL A 1 -0.01 13.46 -17.48
C VAL A 1 1.01 12.75 -16.60
N ASN A 2 1.43 13.40 -15.51
CA ASN A 2 2.35 12.77 -14.56
C ASN A 2 1.61 11.68 -13.77
N LEU A 3 1.88 10.41 -14.10
CA LEU A 3 1.21 9.25 -13.50
C LEU A 3 1.36 9.21 -11.96
N LYS A 4 2.50 9.69 -11.43
CA LYS A 4 2.72 9.75 -9.98
C LYS A 4 1.80 10.77 -9.31
N LEU A 5 1.60 11.92 -9.94
CA LEU A 5 0.66 12.94 -9.44
C LEU A 5 -0.78 12.44 -9.51
N LEU A 6 -1.17 11.82 -10.62
CA LEU A 6 -2.50 11.23 -10.75
C LEU A 6 -2.75 10.16 -9.67
N ASN A 7 -1.79 9.28 -9.43
CA ASN A 7 -1.86 8.25 -8.41
C ASN A 7 -1.99 8.85 -7.00
N TYR A 8 -1.21 9.90 -6.70
CA TYR A 8 -1.32 10.61 -5.42
C TYR A 8 -2.71 11.21 -5.22
N LEU A 9 -3.24 11.90 -6.22
CA LEU A 9 -4.57 12.51 -6.15
C LEU A 9 -5.68 11.45 -6.04
N ALA A 10 -5.57 10.36 -6.78
CA ALA A 10 -6.50 9.23 -6.70
C ALA A 10 -6.50 8.61 -5.30
N PHE A 11 -5.33 8.44 -4.69
CA PHE A 11 -5.20 7.99 -3.30
C PHE A 11 -5.91 8.95 -2.33
N GLN A 12 -5.68 10.25 -2.45
CA GLN A 12 -6.32 11.24 -1.56
C GLN A 12 -7.84 11.22 -1.68
N ILE A 13 -8.36 11.13 -2.90
CA ILE A 13 -9.82 11.00 -3.16
C ILE A 13 -10.35 9.70 -2.55
N GLY A 14 -9.67 8.58 -2.76
CA GLY A 14 -10.05 7.28 -2.21
C GLY A 14 -10.03 7.26 -0.68
N TRP A 15 -8.99 7.84 -0.09
CA TRP A 15 -8.84 7.97 1.37
C TRP A 15 -9.99 8.79 1.97
N LEU A 16 -10.26 9.98 1.41
CA LEU A 16 -11.39 10.82 1.85
C LEU A 16 -12.74 10.11 1.68
N ALA A 17 -12.95 9.44 0.54
CA ALA A 17 -14.18 8.69 0.30
C ALA A 17 -14.38 7.59 1.34
N CYS A 18 -13.35 6.81 1.69
CA CYS A 18 -13.42 5.78 2.72
C CYS A 18 -13.73 6.39 4.10
N VAL A 19 -12.98 7.41 4.51
CA VAL A 19 -13.13 8.03 5.84
C VAL A 19 -14.49 8.72 5.97
N MET A 20 -14.86 9.56 5.02
CA MET A 20 -16.12 10.31 5.07
C MET A 20 -17.35 9.41 4.98
N SER A 21 -17.31 8.38 4.14
CA SER A 21 -18.41 7.43 4.04
C SER A 21 -18.57 6.59 5.33
N ALA A 22 -17.46 6.18 5.93
CA ALA A 22 -17.45 5.46 7.21
C ALA A 22 -18.00 6.35 8.34
N ALA A 23 -17.55 7.61 8.42
CA ALA A 23 -18.04 8.59 9.40
C ALA A 23 -19.55 8.82 9.32
N ASN A 24 -20.13 8.74 8.12
CA ASN A 24 -21.58 8.94 7.87
C ASN A 24 -22.39 7.63 7.86
N GLY A 25 -21.83 6.51 8.37
CA GLY A 25 -22.54 5.23 8.44
C GLY A 25 -22.79 4.56 7.08
N ARG A 26 -22.06 4.95 6.04
CA ARG A 26 -22.20 4.43 4.66
C ARG A 26 -20.87 3.89 4.10
N PRO A 27 -20.11 3.07 4.83
CA PRO A 27 -18.74 2.69 4.45
C PRO A 27 -18.65 1.93 3.11
N LEU A 28 -19.76 1.37 2.61
CA LEU A 28 -19.82 0.72 1.30
C LEU A 28 -19.49 1.69 0.15
N LEU A 29 -19.84 2.97 0.27
CA LEU A 29 -19.51 3.97 -0.77
C LEU A 29 -18.00 4.17 -0.90
N GLY A 30 -17.29 4.20 0.23
CA GLY A 30 -15.83 4.25 0.25
C GLY A 30 -15.19 3.00 -0.37
N LEU A 31 -15.72 1.82 -0.04
CA LEU A 31 -15.27 0.56 -0.66
C LEU A 31 -15.43 0.59 -2.18
N LEU A 32 -16.59 1.02 -2.70
CA LEU A 32 -16.84 1.11 -4.15
C LEU A 32 -15.86 2.07 -4.84
N MET A 33 -15.59 3.22 -4.23
CA MET A 33 -14.57 4.16 -4.73
C MET A 33 -13.18 3.55 -4.73
N ALA A 34 -12.80 2.85 -3.67
CA ALA A 34 -11.51 2.17 -3.58
C ALA A 34 -11.36 1.07 -4.66
N VAL A 35 -12.39 0.27 -4.88
CA VAL A 35 -12.41 -0.76 -5.95
C VAL A 35 -12.21 -0.13 -7.32
N LEU A 36 -12.88 0.99 -7.61
CA LEU A 36 -12.71 1.72 -8.86
C LEU A 36 -11.27 2.20 -9.04
N ILE A 37 -10.70 2.86 -8.03
CA ILE A 37 -9.34 3.41 -8.09
C ILE A 37 -8.31 2.28 -8.22
N VAL A 38 -8.44 1.20 -7.46
CA VAL A 38 -7.56 0.03 -7.52
C VAL A 38 -7.68 -0.67 -8.88
N GLY A 39 -8.90 -0.79 -9.42
CA GLY A 39 -9.13 -1.34 -10.76
C GLY A 39 -8.43 -0.52 -11.85
N LEU A 40 -8.53 0.82 -11.78
CA LEU A 40 -7.82 1.72 -12.69
C LEU A 40 -6.30 1.60 -12.51
N HIS A 41 -5.81 1.57 -11.28
CA HIS A 41 -4.38 1.38 -11.00
C HIS A 41 -3.84 0.08 -11.62
N LEU A 42 -4.52 -1.05 -11.40
CA LEU A 42 -4.13 -2.34 -11.98
C LEU A 42 -4.22 -2.34 -13.52
N SER A 43 -5.16 -1.60 -14.12
CA SER A 43 -5.27 -1.51 -15.57
C SER A 43 -4.06 -0.83 -16.22
N LEU A 44 -3.40 0.09 -15.50
CA LEU A 44 -2.22 0.83 -15.92
C LEU A 44 -0.91 0.08 -15.67
N ALA A 45 -0.90 -0.97 -14.85
CA ALA A 45 0.29 -1.75 -14.57
C ALA A 45 0.71 -2.61 -15.77
N GLN A 46 2.02 -2.66 -16.06
CA GLN A 46 2.59 -3.51 -17.11
C GLN A 46 2.45 -5.00 -16.76
N ASN A 47 2.63 -5.34 -15.49
CA ASN A 47 2.40 -6.69 -14.95
C ASN A 47 1.35 -6.63 -13.84
N ARG A 48 0.08 -6.72 -14.24
CA ARG A 48 -1.08 -6.63 -13.33
C ARG A 48 -1.04 -7.68 -12.22
N TRP A 49 -0.54 -8.88 -12.52
CA TRP A 49 -0.49 -9.97 -11.55
C TRP A 49 0.54 -9.74 -10.45
N VAL A 50 1.71 -9.20 -10.80
CA VAL A 50 2.73 -8.83 -9.82
C VAL A 50 2.24 -7.70 -8.93
N GLU A 51 1.62 -6.67 -9.52
CA GLU A 51 1.06 -5.55 -8.78
C GLU A 51 -0.10 -6.00 -7.88
N PHE A 52 -1.00 -6.83 -8.36
CA PHE A 52 -2.08 -7.41 -7.57
C PHE A 52 -1.57 -8.18 -6.35
N LYS A 53 -0.50 -8.97 -6.49
CA LYS A 53 0.14 -9.66 -5.36
C LYS A 53 0.68 -8.68 -4.32
N LEU A 54 1.29 -7.58 -4.75
CA LEU A 54 1.73 -6.52 -3.83
C LEU A 54 0.55 -5.96 -3.04
N LEU A 55 -0.52 -5.56 -3.75
CA LEU A 55 -1.72 -5.01 -3.12
C LEU A 55 -2.31 -5.95 -2.08
N LEU A 56 -2.46 -7.23 -2.41
CA LEU A 56 -2.97 -8.25 -1.48
C LEU A 56 -2.05 -8.46 -0.28
N SER A 57 -0.73 -8.51 -0.49
CA SER A 57 0.23 -8.70 0.61
C SER A 57 0.17 -7.51 1.59
N CYS A 58 0.11 -6.29 1.07
CA CYS A 58 -0.01 -5.10 1.90
C CYS A 58 -1.35 -5.04 2.62
N ALA A 59 -2.45 -5.39 1.95
CA ALA A 59 -3.78 -5.44 2.56
C ALA A 59 -3.86 -6.50 3.66
N ALA A 60 -3.26 -7.67 3.46
CA ALA A 60 -3.21 -8.71 4.47
C ALA A 60 -2.44 -8.26 5.72
N LEU A 61 -1.24 -7.70 5.53
CA LEU A 61 -0.43 -7.17 6.64
C LEU A 61 -1.15 -6.06 7.39
N GLY A 62 -1.74 -5.12 6.66
CA GLY A 62 -2.47 -4.01 7.24
C GLY A 62 -3.74 -4.45 7.97
N THR A 63 -4.49 -5.39 7.40
CA THR A 63 -5.69 -5.95 8.05
C THR A 63 -5.34 -6.64 9.37
N VAL A 64 -4.25 -7.43 9.39
CA VAL A 64 -3.77 -8.06 10.63
C VAL A 64 -3.40 -6.99 11.65
N PHE A 65 -2.66 -5.97 11.23
CA PHE A 65 -2.27 -4.87 12.12
C PHE A 65 -3.49 -4.15 12.74
N ASP A 66 -4.45 -3.71 11.92
CA ASP A 66 -5.63 -3.00 12.40
C ASP A 66 -6.54 -3.88 13.25
N SER A 67 -6.60 -5.18 12.95
CA SER A 67 -7.34 -6.15 13.78
C SER A 67 -6.70 -6.33 15.15
N LEU A 68 -5.36 -6.39 15.22
CA LEU A 68 -4.64 -6.41 16.48
C LEU A 68 -4.87 -5.12 17.27
N LEU A 69 -4.82 -3.98 16.60
CA LEU A 69 -5.07 -2.68 17.24
C LEU A 69 -6.51 -2.58 17.77
N LEU A 70 -7.51 -3.09 17.03
CA LEU A 70 -8.89 -3.23 17.47
C LEU A 70 -9.00 -4.14 18.71
N ALA A 71 -8.29 -5.28 18.70
CA ALA A 71 -8.31 -6.26 19.80
C ALA A 71 -7.73 -5.70 21.11
N THR A 72 -6.84 -4.70 21.05
CA THR A 72 -6.35 -4.01 22.28
C THR A 72 -7.41 -3.14 22.94
N GLY A 73 -8.48 -2.78 22.21
CA GLY A 73 -9.48 -1.80 22.65
C GLY A 73 -8.97 -0.35 22.65
N TRP A 74 -7.77 -0.08 22.13
CA TRP A 74 -7.24 1.29 22.06
C TRP A 74 -7.84 2.09 20.89
N VAL A 75 -8.28 1.39 19.87
CA VAL A 75 -8.97 1.97 18.72
C VAL A 75 -10.29 1.24 18.50
N SER A 76 -11.32 1.98 18.12
CA SER A 76 -12.59 1.41 17.66
C SER A 76 -13.04 2.04 16.35
N TYR A 77 -13.79 1.27 15.59
CA TYR A 77 -14.33 1.66 14.28
C TYR A 77 -15.86 1.56 14.38
N PRO A 78 -16.58 2.70 14.45
CA PRO A 78 -18.04 2.69 14.67
C PRO A 78 -18.85 2.03 13.54
N ASN A 79 -18.28 1.97 12.35
CA ASN A 79 -19.00 1.50 11.16
C ASN A 79 -18.17 0.56 10.27
N GLY A 80 -18.84 -0.32 9.55
CA GLY A 80 -18.21 -1.19 8.54
C GLY A 80 -17.66 -2.51 9.08
N GLU A 81 -18.08 -2.92 10.26
CA GLU A 81 -17.82 -4.25 10.79
C GLU A 81 -18.48 -5.32 9.89
N TRP A 82 -17.76 -6.38 9.59
CA TRP A 82 -18.21 -7.50 8.77
C TRP A 82 -17.95 -8.86 9.42
N LEU A 83 -16.89 -8.95 10.21
CA LEU A 83 -16.55 -10.12 11.01
C LEU A 83 -16.08 -9.66 12.38
N PRO A 84 -16.47 -10.34 13.48
CA PRO A 84 -15.95 -10.06 14.81
C PRO A 84 -14.43 -10.11 14.84
N PHE A 85 -13.80 -9.18 15.54
CA PHE A 85 -12.34 -9.07 15.72
C PHE A 85 -11.51 -8.73 14.47
N LEU A 86 -12.12 -8.55 13.31
CA LEU A 86 -11.41 -8.08 12.13
C LEU A 86 -11.62 -6.57 11.91
N ALA A 87 -10.58 -5.95 11.36
CA ALA A 87 -10.68 -4.58 10.90
C ALA A 87 -11.84 -4.43 9.90
N PRO A 88 -12.58 -3.31 9.91
CA PRO A 88 -13.68 -3.07 9.00
C PRO A 88 -13.25 -3.17 7.54
N TYR A 89 -14.16 -3.59 6.65
CA TYR A 89 -13.84 -3.79 5.23
C TYR A 89 -13.36 -2.51 4.51
N TRP A 90 -13.78 -1.32 4.97
CA TRP A 90 -13.28 -0.07 4.40
C TRP A 90 -11.82 0.24 4.81
N ILE A 91 -11.36 -0.26 5.97
CA ILE A 91 -9.94 -0.24 6.36
C ILE A 91 -9.12 -1.16 5.44
N VAL A 92 -9.62 -2.36 5.14
CA VAL A 92 -8.99 -3.27 4.15
C VAL A 92 -8.87 -2.57 2.78
N ALA A 93 -9.94 -1.88 2.35
CA ALA A 93 -9.93 -1.10 1.12
C ALA A 93 -8.89 0.04 1.15
N MET A 94 -8.73 0.72 2.29
CA MET A 94 -7.69 1.75 2.48
C MET A 94 -6.28 1.18 2.36
N TRP A 95 -6.02 -0.03 2.85
CA TRP A 95 -4.73 -0.69 2.66
C TRP A 95 -4.43 -1.00 1.19
N LEU A 96 -5.44 -1.39 0.40
CA LEU A 96 -5.29 -1.56 -1.05
C LEU A 96 -4.96 -0.22 -1.74
N LEU A 97 -5.66 0.85 -1.38
CA LEU A 97 -5.39 2.21 -1.90
C LEU A 97 -3.97 2.67 -1.54
N PHE A 98 -3.56 2.46 -0.28
CA PHE A 98 -2.23 2.81 0.18
C PHE A 98 -1.15 2.01 -0.57
N ALA A 99 -1.32 0.69 -0.70
CA ALA A 99 -0.40 -0.17 -1.42
C ALA A 99 -0.20 0.28 -2.89
N ALA A 100 -1.26 0.76 -3.55
CA ALA A 100 -1.21 1.30 -4.90
C ALA A 100 -0.29 2.53 -5.03
N THR A 101 0.06 3.22 -3.93
CA THR A 101 0.99 4.36 -3.96
C THR A 101 2.46 3.93 -3.99
N LEU A 102 2.79 2.75 -3.48
CA LEU A 102 4.18 2.33 -3.20
C LEU A 102 5.05 2.25 -4.46
N ASN A 103 4.49 1.79 -5.58
CA ASN A 103 5.19 1.67 -6.85
C ASN A 103 5.15 2.94 -7.72
N LEU A 104 4.30 3.91 -7.39
CA LEU A 104 4.12 5.15 -8.14
C LEU A 104 4.48 6.40 -7.32
N SER A 105 3.52 6.99 -6.63
CA SER A 105 3.71 8.27 -5.93
C SER A 105 4.70 8.19 -4.76
N MET A 106 4.81 7.05 -4.09
CA MET A 106 5.76 6.79 -3.00
C MET A 106 7.03 6.04 -3.45
N SER A 107 7.23 5.82 -4.75
CA SER A 107 8.38 5.07 -5.28
C SER A 107 9.74 5.67 -4.88
N TRP A 108 9.79 6.94 -4.56
CA TRP A 108 10.99 7.65 -4.10
C TRP A 108 11.49 7.20 -2.71
N LEU A 109 10.65 6.49 -1.92
CA LEU A 109 11.05 5.89 -0.63
C LEU A 109 11.83 4.57 -0.80
N LYS A 110 11.78 3.96 -1.98
CA LYS A 110 12.47 2.69 -2.24
C LYS A 110 13.98 2.83 -1.98
N GLY A 111 14.55 1.91 -1.22
CA GLY A 111 15.95 1.93 -0.80
C GLY A 111 16.28 2.91 0.34
N ARG A 112 15.34 3.71 0.80
CA ARG A 112 15.54 4.70 1.87
C ARG A 112 14.86 4.26 3.16
N VAL A 113 15.39 3.20 3.78
CA VAL A 113 14.78 2.51 4.93
C VAL A 113 14.48 3.46 6.10
N TRP A 114 15.44 4.30 6.48
CA TRP A 114 15.27 5.26 7.59
C TRP A 114 14.23 6.33 7.29
N LEU A 115 14.19 6.81 6.05
CA LEU A 115 13.19 7.78 5.64
C LEU A 115 11.79 7.16 5.60
N ALA A 116 11.67 5.92 5.14
CA ALA A 116 10.43 5.17 5.18
C ALA A 116 9.94 4.98 6.63
N ALA A 117 10.85 4.60 7.54
CA ALA A 117 10.53 4.45 8.96
C ALA A 117 10.04 5.77 9.59
N LEU A 118 10.74 6.88 9.32
CA LEU A 118 10.36 8.20 9.83
C LEU A 118 9.00 8.64 9.29
N MET A 119 8.78 8.48 7.97
CA MET A 119 7.51 8.80 7.32
C MET A 119 6.36 7.95 7.88
N GLY A 120 6.62 6.67 8.17
CA GLY A 120 5.66 5.79 8.83
C GLY A 120 5.35 6.24 10.25
N ALA A 121 6.39 6.49 11.06
CA ALA A 121 6.25 6.90 12.47
C ALA A 121 5.41 8.18 12.65
N VAL A 122 5.46 9.07 11.68
CA VAL A 122 4.70 10.34 11.71
C VAL A 122 3.39 10.21 10.95
N GLY A 123 3.42 9.69 9.73
CA GLY A 123 2.26 9.61 8.84
C GLY A 123 1.16 8.67 9.34
N GLY A 124 1.55 7.54 9.96
CA GLY A 124 0.60 6.61 10.58
C GLY A 124 -0.28 7.28 11.63
N PRO A 125 0.27 7.77 12.74
CA PRO A 125 -0.50 8.46 13.77
C PRO A 125 -1.32 9.65 13.22
N LEU A 126 -0.76 10.46 12.34
CA LEU A 126 -1.47 11.60 11.74
C LEU A 126 -2.70 11.17 10.93
N SER A 127 -2.63 10.06 10.21
CA SER A 127 -3.76 9.55 9.44
C SER A 127 -4.91 9.09 10.35
N TYR A 128 -4.60 8.47 11.50
CA TYR A 128 -5.60 8.07 12.50
C TYR A 128 -6.20 9.25 13.25
N ILE A 129 -5.39 10.24 13.60
CA ILE A 129 -5.89 11.50 14.18
C ILE A 129 -6.85 12.19 13.19
N ALA A 130 -6.51 12.22 11.92
CA ALA A 130 -7.40 12.77 10.90
C ALA A 130 -8.70 11.96 10.77
N GLY A 131 -8.61 10.62 10.77
CA GLY A 131 -9.78 9.74 10.78
C GLY A 131 -10.68 9.95 12.00
N GLN A 132 -10.09 10.16 13.18
CA GLN A 132 -10.81 10.50 14.39
C GLN A 132 -11.52 11.85 14.29
N LYS A 133 -10.83 12.88 13.85
CA LYS A 133 -11.40 14.22 13.67
C LYS A 133 -12.55 14.25 12.67
N LEU A 134 -12.51 13.37 11.67
CA LEU A 134 -13.58 13.22 10.69
C LEU A 134 -14.72 12.29 11.16
N GLY A 135 -14.57 11.62 12.32
CA GLY A 135 -15.62 10.79 12.92
C GLY A 135 -15.65 9.33 12.46
N ALA A 136 -14.66 8.87 11.69
CA ALA A 136 -14.60 7.49 11.20
C ALA A 136 -13.95 6.51 12.19
N ILE A 137 -13.11 7.01 13.10
CA ILE A 137 -12.31 6.25 14.06
C ILE A 137 -12.48 6.86 15.44
N GLN A 138 -12.40 6.04 16.48
CA GLN A 138 -12.31 6.49 17.87
C GLN A 138 -11.00 5.98 18.47
N LEU A 139 -10.15 6.90 18.91
CA LEU A 139 -8.97 6.58 19.73
C LEU A 139 -9.43 6.53 21.18
N VAL A 140 -9.72 5.34 21.70
CA VAL A 140 -10.26 5.11 23.06
C VAL A 140 -9.19 5.43 24.11
N ASN A 141 -7.96 4.98 23.86
CA ASN A 141 -6.77 5.36 24.62
C ASN A 141 -5.81 6.09 23.69
N ASN A 142 -5.91 7.40 23.62
CA ASN A 142 -5.14 8.23 22.69
C ASN A 142 -3.63 7.99 22.79
N GLU A 143 -3.08 7.96 23.98
CA GLU A 143 -1.63 7.85 24.19
C GLU A 143 -1.13 6.48 23.74
N ALA A 144 -1.73 5.39 24.24
CA ALA A 144 -1.35 4.04 23.88
C ALA A 144 -1.55 3.78 22.37
N ALA A 145 -2.67 4.25 21.79
CA ALA A 145 -2.93 4.13 20.37
C ALA A 145 -1.87 4.85 19.53
N LEU A 146 -1.56 6.11 19.83
CA LEU A 146 -0.62 6.90 19.03
C LEU A 146 0.82 6.39 19.15
N ILE A 147 1.25 5.93 20.33
CA ILE A 147 2.57 5.33 20.50
C ILE A 147 2.66 4.02 19.69
N SER A 148 1.65 3.14 19.83
CA SER A 148 1.64 1.87 19.09
C SER A 148 1.59 2.08 17.58
N LEU A 149 0.80 3.05 17.11
CA LEU A 149 0.76 3.45 15.71
C LEU A 149 2.12 3.95 15.23
N ALA A 150 2.78 4.83 15.97
CA ALA A 150 4.10 5.35 15.59
C ALA A 150 5.14 4.23 15.46
N VAL A 151 5.22 3.34 16.45
CA VAL A 151 6.17 2.21 16.45
C VAL A 151 5.85 1.23 15.32
N ALA A 152 4.60 0.81 15.20
CA ALA A 152 4.20 -0.17 14.19
C ALA A 152 4.39 0.36 12.76
N TRP A 153 4.00 1.60 12.49
CA TRP A 153 4.18 2.22 11.18
C TRP A 153 5.66 2.50 10.85
N ALA A 154 6.50 2.79 11.86
CA ALA A 154 7.95 2.90 11.68
C ALA A 154 8.58 1.58 11.19
N LEU A 155 8.04 0.44 11.62
CA LEU A 155 8.49 -0.89 11.18
C LEU A 155 7.82 -1.30 9.86
N MET A 156 6.53 -1.02 9.74
CA MET A 156 5.73 -1.46 8.59
C MET A 156 6.12 -0.76 7.29
N MET A 157 6.35 0.56 7.31
CA MET A 157 6.70 1.30 6.10
C MET A 157 7.97 0.79 5.38
N PRO A 158 9.09 0.51 6.06
CA PRO A 158 10.23 -0.16 5.45
C PRO A 158 9.88 -1.53 4.84
N ILE A 159 9.09 -2.35 5.55
CA ILE A 159 8.66 -3.68 5.08
C ILE A 159 7.85 -3.55 3.80
N LEU A 160 6.85 -2.66 3.78
CA LEU A 160 6.02 -2.41 2.60
C LEU A 160 6.85 -1.86 1.43
N SER A 161 7.80 -0.97 1.70
CA SER A 161 8.73 -0.45 0.69
C SER A 161 9.62 -1.55 0.10
N LEU A 162 10.10 -2.49 0.91
CA LEU A 162 10.87 -3.66 0.46
C LEU A 162 10.01 -4.62 -0.38
N LEU A 163 8.76 -4.87 0.04
CA LEU A 163 7.82 -5.65 -0.76
C LEU A 163 7.58 -5.01 -2.14
N ALA A 164 7.39 -3.69 -2.19
CA ALA A 164 7.21 -2.94 -3.42
C ALA A 164 8.45 -2.95 -4.34
N GLN A 165 9.66 -3.09 -3.78
CA GLN A 165 10.87 -3.27 -4.58
C GLN A 165 10.92 -4.65 -5.24
N ARG A 166 10.43 -5.68 -4.54
CA ARG A 166 10.42 -7.07 -5.05
C ARG A 166 9.22 -7.35 -5.97
N MET A 167 8.13 -6.63 -5.77
CA MET A 167 6.87 -6.80 -6.51
C MET A 167 6.50 -5.46 -7.17
N ASN A 168 7.14 -5.15 -8.31
CA ASN A 168 6.88 -3.92 -9.04
C ASN A 168 6.24 -4.22 -10.40
N GLY A 169 4.93 -4.06 -10.48
CA GLY A 169 4.15 -4.27 -11.69
C GLY A 169 4.29 -3.14 -12.72
N PHE A 170 4.95 -2.02 -12.39
CA PHE A 170 5.19 -0.88 -13.27
C PHE A 170 6.59 -0.87 -13.90
N GLU A 171 7.48 -1.76 -13.49
CA GLU A 171 8.77 -1.95 -14.14
C GLU A 171 8.71 -3.05 -15.20
N ALA A 172 9.23 -2.75 -16.39
CA ALA A 172 9.39 -3.76 -17.43
C ALA A 172 10.31 -4.88 -16.91
N ARG A 173 9.86 -6.13 -17.04
CA ARG A 173 10.71 -7.28 -16.76
C ARG A 173 11.93 -7.18 -17.66
N GLN A 174 13.12 -6.91 -17.12
CA GLN A 174 14.35 -7.00 -17.89
C GLN A 174 14.41 -8.43 -18.45
N LYS A 175 14.25 -8.57 -19.77
CA LYS A 175 14.55 -9.83 -20.44
C LYS A 175 16.01 -10.14 -20.13
N PRO A 176 16.34 -11.36 -19.66
CA PRO A 176 17.74 -11.73 -19.51
C PRO A 176 18.42 -11.46 -20.84
N ALA A 177 19.52 -10.71 -20.82
CA ALA A 177 20.33 -10.48 -22.02
C ALA A 177 20.67 -11.86 -22.58
N ILE A 178 20.20 -12.15 -23.79
CA ILE A 178 20.63 -13.33 -24.52
C ILE A 178 22.10 -13.08 -24.79
N VAL A 179 22.97 -13.68 -23.99
CA VAL A 179 24.40 -13.74 -24.28
C VAL A 179 24.49 -14.57 -25.53
N HIS A 180 24.53 -13.91 -26.70
CA HIS A 180 24.96 -14.56 -27.91
C HIS A 180 26.44 -14.93 -27.67
N ALA A 181 26.65 -16.17 -27.26
CA ALA A 181 27.97 -16.78 -27.33
C ALA A 181 28.36 -16.73 -28.81
N GLY A 182 29.17 -15.73 -29.14
CA GLY A 182 29.73 -15.59 -30.48
C GLY A 182 30.57 -16.82 -30.74
N TRP A 183 30.02 -17.71 -31.53
CA TRP A 183 30.80 -18.76 -32.15
C TRP A 183 31.67 -18.08 -33.21
N SER A 184 32.93 -17.76 -32.85
CA SER A 184 33.93 -17.35 -33.81
C SER A 184 34.32 -18.58 -34.65
N SER A 185 33.84 -18.60 -35.88
CA SER A 185 34.20 -19.59 -36.90
C SER A 185 35.59 -19.36 -37.50
N ASP A 186 36.50 -18.73 -36.78
CA ASP A 186 37.86 -18.45 -37.22
C ASP A 186 38.84 -19.54 -36.77
N ARG A 187 38.65 -20.76 -37.28
CA ARG A 187 39.72 -21.77 -37.24
C ARG A 187 39.46 -22.88 -38.28
N VAL A 188 39.45 -22.56 -39.54
CA VAL A 188 39.81 -23.53 -40.60
C VAL A 188 40.33 -22.74 -41.82
N HIS A 189 41.58 -22.33 -41.79
CA HIS A 189 42.41 -22.22 -42.99
C HIS A 189 43.86 -22.08 -42.55
N GLY A 190 44.52 -23.19 -42.54
CA GLY A 190 45.93 -23.24 -42.31
C GLY A 190 46.48 -24.62 -42.60
N ARG A 191 47.10 -24.73 -43.80
CA ARG A 191 48.06 -25.74 -44.27
C ARG A 191 47.52 -26.80 -45.22
N GLY A 192 47.90 -26.56 -46.47
CA GLY A 192 48.15 -27.46 -47.56
C GLY A 192 49.04 -26.77 -48.58
#